data_12f9934f518568b874c4c5192ae0ab8f
#
_entry.id   12f9934f518568b874c4c5192ae0ab8f
#
_cell.length_a   1.000
_cell.length_b   1.000
_cell.length_c   1.000
_cell.angle_alpha   90.00
_cell.angle_beta   90.00
_cell.angle_gamma   90.00
#
_symmetry.space_group_name_H-M   'P 1'
#
loop_
_entity.id
_entity.type
_entity.pdbx_description
1 polymer ?
#
loop_
_entity_poly.entity_id
_entity_poly.type
_entity_poly.pdbx_seq_one_letter_code
_entity_poly.pdbx_strand_id
1 'polypeptide(L)'
;MDTGLANSKESLRDAWDEMILVLEEARNAIDQPNMMPPPANDRNLAEGYRYLMGFMHAAVERAFHCDPARPQFRNALSVMTRGTIDNADAVYFYTPIDGREQYLIRGCAEDTSHWQGRATANGVRKAPHYVIFEASSGCLAGDSGDLSELRPGMKTQTGRLDSSLIEVNPDGSFDILLAPERPTDYKGNFICTLKTVTRAHPTDPAMEPERYATYVSGRQLFNDWEYEEAIHFEITQIGNAGTHAPAYSPQQAADDIRHFGEIVRNQMVFWNAFWTIPMGTYGERQGTIPGIGFKRNVFNQINAASGATGGGMSTNLYAGGIFELNTDEALIIENRIQLQPHYVGFQLGNLWGESMEYANQIGSLNGHQMSVDPDGVIRLVIAHSDPGVPNWLDTSGHPEGFMSPRWAYSTTPDPEQWPSISATKVPFKDIRSHLPESTAFVTQEQRSEQIRIRQRHVQRRFRAF
;
A
#
# COMPACT_ATOMS: atom_id res chain seq x y z
N MET A 1 -35.09 -6.68 -38.03
CA MET A 1 -34.03 -6.77 -37.02
C MET A 1 -34.41 -5.86 -35.89
N ASP A 2 -34.30 -6.32 -34.67
CA ASP A 2 -34.62 -5.52 -33.48
C ASP A 2 -33.63 -4.36 -33.40
N THR A 3 -34.10 -3.13 -33.62
CA THR A 3 -33.29 -1.91 -33.59
C THR A 3 -32.60 -1.71 -32.24
N GLY A 4 -33.20 -2.20 -31.14
CA GLY A 4 -32.62 -2.17 -29.82
C GLY A 4 -31.36 -3.03 -29.70
N LEU A 5 -31.37 -4.26 -30.23
CA LEU A 5 -30.20 -5.16 -30.21
C LEU A 5 -29.07 -4.61 -31.09
N ALA A 6 -29.40 -3.98 -32.23
CA ALA A 6 -28.40 -3.39 -33.10
C ALA A 6 -27.65 -2.24 -32.41
N ASN A 7 -28.38 -1.33 -31.77
CA ASN A 7 -27.81 -0.20 -31.01
C ASN A 7 -26.96 -0.68 -29.82
N SER A 8 -27.43 -1.68 -29.09
CA SER A 8 -26.64 -2.26 -27.97
C SER A 8 -25.31 -2.85 -28.46
N LYS A 9 -25.33 -3.53 -29.60
CA LYS A 9 -24.14 -4.12 -30.24
C LYS A 9 -23.12 -3.05 -30.64
N GLU A 10 -23.58 -1.96 -31.22
CA GLU A 10 -22.76 -0.81 -31.63
C GLU A 10 -22.13 -0.16 -30.39
N SER A 11 -22.92 0.21 -29.37
CA SER A 11 -22.42 0.83 -28.14
C SER A 11 -21.36 -0.02 -27.42
N LEU A 12 -21.52 -1.33 -27.35
CA LEU A 12 -20.54 -2.22 -26.73
C LEU A 12 -19.24 -2.32 -27.54
N ARG A 13 -19.33 -2.31 -28.88
CA ARG A 13 -18.13 -2.30 -29.73
C ARG A 13 -17.37 -0.99 -29.62
N ASP A 14 -18.08 0.14 -29.63
CA ASP A 14 -17.47 1.45 -29.47
C ASP A 14 -16.75 1.55 -28.14
N ALA A 15 -17.39 1.12 -27.02
CA ALA A 15 -16.75 1.09 -25.71
C ALA A 15 -15.50 0.20 -25.68
N TRP A 16 -15.53 -0.94 -26.35
CA TRP A 16 -14.37 -1.82 -26.46
C TRP A 16 -13.23 -1.17 -27.25
N ASP A 17 -13.54 -0.56 -28.41
CA ASP A 17 -12.53 0.08 -29.24
C ASP A 17 -11.91 1.30 -28.54
N GLU A 18 -12.72 2.11 -27.85
CA GLU A 18 -12.26 3.21 -27.00
C GLU A 18 -11.32 2.70 -25.88
N MET A 19 -11.71 1.62 -25.18
CA MET A 19 -10.89 1.01 -24.14
C MET A 19 -9.52 0.55 -24.68
N ILE A 20 -9.48 -0.09 -25.85
CA ILE A 20 -8.21 -0.54 -26.45
C ILE A 20 -7.27 0.64 -26.71
N LEU A 21 -7.78 1.77 -27.21
CA LEU A 21 -6.98 2.98 -27.41
C LEU A 21 -6.40 3.51 -26.10
N VAL A 22 -7.20 3.53 -25.05
CA VAL A 22 -6.80 3.96 -23.70
C VAL A 22 -5.75 3.01 -23.09
N LEU A 23 -5.86 1.70 -23.32
CA LEU A 23 -4.86 0.73 -22.87
C LEU A 23 -3.53 0.87 -23.61
N GLU A 24 -3.56 1.25 -24.91
CA GLU A 24 -2.32 1.57 -25.64
C GLU A 24 -1.63 2.82 -25.07
N GLU A 25 -2.39 3.83 -24.70
CA GLU A 25 -1.85 5.00 -23.98
C GLU A 25 -1.22 4.60 -22.64
N ALA A 26 -1.90 3.76 -21.84
CA ALA A 26 -1.37 3.25 -20.60
C ALA A 26 -0.05 2.48 -20.78
N ARG A 27 0.05 1.66 -21.83
CA ARG A 27 1.27 0.92 -22.19
C ARG A 27 2.44 1.88 -22.49
N ASN A 28 2.16 3.05 -23.06
CA ASN A 28 3.20 4.03 -23.38
C ASN A 28 3.97 4.51 -22.15
N ALA A 29 3.40 4.40 -20.95
CA ALA A 29 4.09 4.69 -19.70
C ALA A 29 5.30 3.76 -19.44
N ILE A 30 5.42 2.63 -20.15
CA ILE A 30 6.50 1.66 -19.96
C ILE A 30 7.77 2.06 -20.71
N ASP A 31 7.67 2.51 -21.92
CA ASP A 31 8.85 2.68 -22.79
C ASP A 31 8.87 3.91 -23.70
N GLN A 32 7.85 4.77 -23.62
CA GLN A 32 7.81 5.96 -24.49
C GLN A 32 8.64 7.12 -23.91
N PRO A 33 9.39 7.86 -24.75
CA PRO A 33 10.28 8.94 -24.30
C PRO A 33 9.56 10.13 -23.64
N ASN A 34 8.29 10.37 -23.95
CA ASN A 34 7.49 11.44 -23.38
C ASN A 34 6.91 11.13 -22.00
N MET A 35 7.03 9.88 -21.59
CA MET A 35 6.72 9.43 -20.23
C MET A 35 8.01 9.40 -19.40
N MET A 36 7.93 9.03 -18.14
CA MET A 36 9.07 8.97 -17.23
C MET A 36 9.32 7.52 -16.75
N PRO A 37 9.49 6.55 -17.66
CA PRO A 37 9.68 5.17 -17.29
C PRO A 37 11.01 4.98 -16.55
N PRO A 38 11.18 3.91 -15.75
CA PRO A 38 12.49 3.45 -15.32
C PRO A 38 13.47 3.28 -16.48
N PRO A 39 14.79 3.29 -16.23
CA PRO A 39 15.80 3.08 -17.26
C PRO A 39 15.53 1.80 -18.04
N ALA A 40 15.68 1.88 -19.38
CA ALA A 40 15.44 0.75 -20.25
C ALA A 40 16.51 -0.34 -20.04
N ASN A 41 16.10 -1.45 -19.46
CA ASN A 41 16.83 -2.70 -19.40
C ASN A 41 15.80 -3.85 -19.38
N ASP A 42 16.26 -5.07 -19.64
CA ASP A 42 15.38 -6.23 -19.80
C ASP A 42 14.46 -6.44 -18.61
N ARG A 43 14.96 -6.23 -17.38
CA ARG A 43 14.20 -6.41 -16.15
C ARG A 43 13.15 -5.32 -15.99
N ASN A 44 13.51 -4.04 -16.08
CA ASN A 44 12.57 -2.94 -15.92
C ASN A 44 11.46 -2.99 -16.97
N LEU A 45 11.77 -3.39 -18.21
CA LEU A 45 10.76 -3.57 -19.25
C LEU A 45 9.83 -4.73 -18.90
N ALA A 46 10.35 -5.90 -18.54
CA ALA A 46 9.53 -7.05 -18.16
C ALA A 46 8.61 -6.74 -16.95
N GLU A 47 9.16 -6.08 -15.94
CA GLU A 47 8.39 -5.67 -14.76
C GLU A 47 7.36 -4.58 -15.08
N GLY A 48 7.63 -3.67 -15.99
CA GLY A 48 6.66 -2.67 -16.45
C GLY A 48 5.41 -3.30 -17.06
N TYR A 49 5.59 -4.32 -17.91
CA TYR A 49 4.46 -5.06 -18.47
C TYR A 49 3.71 -5.86 -17.39
N ARG A 50 4.42 -6.50 -16.46
CA ARG A 50 3.79 -7.18 -15.33
C ARG A 50 3.00 -6.19 -14.44
N TYR A 51 3.55 -5.02 -14.18
CA TYR A 51 2.93 -3.93 -13.42
C TYR A 51 1.63 -3.45 -14.08
N LEU A 52 1.65 -3.22 -15.41
CA LEU A 52 0.45 -2.89 -16.19
C LEU A 52 -0.61 -3.98 -16.06
N MET A 53 -0.23 -5.26 -16.20
CA MET A 53 -1.17 -6.37 -16.03
C MET A 53 -1.75 -6.46 -14.62
N GLY A 54 -0.97 -6.11 -13.59
CA GLY A 54 -1.45 -6.00 -12.23
C GLY A 54 -2.53 -4.92 -12.08
N PHE A 55 -2.35 -3.75 -12.67
CA PHE A 55 -3.38 -2.71 -12.68
C PHE A 55 -4.60 -3.08 -13.49
N MET A 56 -4.45 -3.77 -14.61
CA MET A 56 -5.60 -4.29 -15.36
C MET A 56 -6.42 -5.27 -14.51
N HIS A 57 -5.76 -6.16 -13.75
CA HIS A 57 -6.47 -7.06 -12.82
C HIS A 57 -7.26 -6.27 -11.76
N ALA A 58 -6.64 -5.31 -11.08
CA ALA A 58 -7.32 -4.47 -10.10
C ALA A 58 -8.45 -3.64 -10.70
N ALA A 59 -8.27 -3.15 -11.93
CA ALA A 59 -9.27 -2.33 -12.63
C ALA A 59 -10.53 -3.13 -12.99
N VAL A 60 -10.41 -4.43 -13.33
CA VAL A 60 -11.57 -5.30 -13.54
C VAL A 60 -12.44 -5.35 -12.28
N GLU A 61 -11.84 -5.57 -11.10
CA GLU A 61 -12.61 -5.59 -9.86
C GLU A 61 -13.26 -4.23 -9.57
N ARG A 62 -12.57 -3.12 -9.83
CA ARG A 62 -13.08 -1.77 -9.58
C ARG A 62 -14.21 -1.37 -10.54
N ALA A 63 -14.09 -1.70 -11.82
CA ALA A 63 -15.06 -1.30 -12.83
C ALA A 63 -16.33 -2.17 -12.81
N PHE A 64 -16.18 -3.48 -12.65
CA PHE A 64 -17.29 -4.42 -12.83
C PHE A 64 -17.91 -4.97 -11.53
N HIS A 65 -17.22 -4.82 -10.39
CA HIS A 65 -17.63 -5.46 -9.14
C HIS A 65 -17.70 -4.49 -7.95
N CYS A 66 -17.65 -3.19 -8.16
CA CYS A 66 -17.70 -2.18 -7.12
C CYS A 66 -19.03 -1.40 -7.18
N ASP A 67 -20.10 -1.95 -6.59
CA ASP A 67 -21.42 -1.31 -6.46
C ASP A 67 -21.59 -0.77 -5.03
N PRO A 68 -21.75 0.57 -4.83
CA PRO A 68 -22.01 1.13 -3.49
C PRO A 68 -23.29 0.61 -2.84
N ALA A 69 -24.30 0.21 -3.61
CA ALA A 69 -25.53 -0.36 -3.08
C ALA A 69 -25.36 -1.81 -2.62
N ARG A 70 -24.34 -2.51 -3.12
CA ARG A 70 -24.00 -3.90 -2.78
C ARG A 70 -22.49 -4.03 -2.59
N PRO A 71 -21.94 -3.30 -1.62
CA PRO A 71 -20.49 -3.17 -1.46
C PRO A 71 -19.87 -4.53 -1.11
N GLN A 72 -18.65 -4.73 -1.58
CA GLN A 72 -17.83 -5.88 -1.22
C GLN A 72 -16.38 -5.42 -1.08
N PHE A 73 -15.74 -5.79 0.02
CA PHE A 73 -14.31 -5.52 0.17
C PHE A 73 -13.49 -6.31 -0.84
N ARG A 74 -12.56 -5.62 -1.48
CA ARG A 74 -11.58 -6.15 -2.41
C ARG A 74 -10.18 -5.85 -1.91
N ASN A 75 -9.20 -6.67 -2.32
CA ASN A 75 -7.81 -6.35 -2.09
C ASN A 75 -7.41 -5.18 -3.01
N ALA A 76 -7.11 -4.02 -2.42
CA ALA A 76 -6.64 -2.87 -3.18
C ALA A 76 -5.24 -3.12 -3.77
N LEU A 77 -4.38 -3.81 -3.01
CA LEU A 77 -3.04 -4.27 -3.40
C LEU A 77 -2.86 -5.72 -2.95
N SER A 78 -2.17 -6.51 -3.76
CA SER A 78 -1.90 -7.93 -3.52
C SER A 78 -0.52 -8.29 -4.07
N VAL A 79 -0.15 -9.57 -4.02
CA VAL A 79 1.09 -10.06 -4.67
C VAL A 79 1.09 -9.79 -6.19
N MET A 80 -0.10 -9.79 -6.80
CA MET A 80 -0.26 -9.52 -8.25
C MET A 80 -0.29 -8.01 -8.57
N THR A 81 -0.77 -7.19 -7.65
CA THR A 81 -1.05 -5.77 -7.86
C THR A 81 -0.24 -4.90 -6.92
N ARG A 82 1.04 -5.23 -6.75
CA ARG A 82 1.97 -4.41 -5.97
C ARG A 82 2.16 -3.05 -6.62
N GLY A 83 2.43 -2.04 -5.83
CA GLY A 83 2.65 -0.69 -6.33
C GLY A 83 2.49 0.36 -5.26
N THR A 84 2.63 1.62 -5.63
CA THR A 84 2.35 2.75 -4.72
C THR A 84 3.22 2.79 -3.46
N ILE A 85 4.41 2.20 -3.51
CA ILE A 85 5.28 1.97 -2.34
C ILE A 85 4.51 1.19 -1.26
N ASP A 86 3.86 0.11 -1.67
CA ASP A 86 3.11 -0.76 -0.78
C ASP A 86 3.98 -1.27 0.37
N ASN A 87 3.34 -1.61 1.48
CA ASN A 87 4.02 -2.25 2.60
C ASN A 87 3.89 -3.77 2.47
N ALA A 88 5.02 -4.46 2.34
CA ALA A 88 5.08 -5.92 2.29
C ALA A 88 4.45 -6.61 3.51
N ASP A 89 4.34 -5.91 4.63
CA ASP A 89 3.69 -6.41 5.85
C ASP A 89 2.16 -6.17 5.88
N ALA A 90 1.57 -5.56 4.84
CA ALA A 90 0.15 -5.18 4.88
C ALA A 90 -0.70 -5.92 3.84
N VAL A 91 -1.96 -6.14 4.21
CA VAL A 91 -3.06 -6.38 3.27
C VAL A 91 -3.90 -5.12 3.20
N TYR A 92 -4.04 -4.57 2.02
CA TYR A 92 -4.84 -3.39 1.75
C TYR A 92 -6.21 -3.80 1.21
N PHE A 93 -7.26 -3.17 1.70
CA PHE A 93 -8.61 -3.41 1.26
C PHE A 93 -9.31 -2.11 0.86
N TYR A 94 -10.34 -2.27 0.04
CA TYR A 94 -11.09 -1.16 -0.53
C TYR A 94 -12.51 -1.61 -0.86
N THR A 95 -13.48 -0.70 -0.71
CA THR A 95 -14.83 -0.84 -1.23
C THR A 95 -15.44 0.54 -1.46
N PRO A 96 -16.19 0.78 -2.58
CA PRO A 96 -16.96 2.01 -2.75
C PRO A 96 -18.17 2.01 -1.82
N ILE A 97 -18.57 3.21 -1.40
CA ILE A 97 -19.82 3.48 -0.67
C ILE A 97 -20.46 4.77 -1.17
N ASP A 98 -21.74 4.97 -0.94
CA ASP A 98 -22.36 6.29 -0.91
C ASP A 98 -22.41 6.76 0.56
N GLY A 99 -21.59 7.73 0.90
CA GLY A 99 -21.48 8.24 2.27
C GLY A 99 -22.76 8.92 2.80
N ARG A 100 -23.80 9.10 1.99
CA ARG A 100 -25.13 9.55 2.43
C ARG A 100 -25.95 8.43 3.03
N GLU A 101 -25.60 7.18 2.69
CA GLU A 101 -26.26 5.97 3.16
C GLU A 101 -25.59 5.42 4.42
N GLN A 102 -26.22 4.43 5.02
CA GLN A 102 -25.70 3.74 6.20
C GLN A 102 -25.20 2.35 5.83
N TYR A 103 -24.07 1.97 6.42
CA TYR A 103 -23.47 0.66 6.21
C TYR A 103 -23.10 0.01 7.54
N LEU A 104 -23.08 -1.30 7.54
CA LEU A 104 -22.61 -2.10 8.66
C LEU A 104 -21.46 -2.99 8.18
N ILE A 105 -20.28 -2.82 8.78
CA ILE A 105 -19.18 -3.77 8.67
C ILE A 105 -19.30 -4.75 9.82
N ARG A 106 -19.25 -6.05 9.53
CA ARG A 106 -19.17 -7.14 10.51
C ARG A 106 -17.87 -7.86 10.33
N GLY A 107 -17.17 -8.11 11.42
CA GLY A 107 -15.91 -8.80 11.41
C GLY A 107 -15.76 -9.78 12.55
N CYS A 108 -14.77 -10.66 12.39
CA CYS A 108 -14.34 -11.58 13.44
C CYS A 108 -12.81 -11.67 13.40
N ALA A 109 -12.19 -11.43 14.55
CA ALA A 109 -10.74 -11.45 14.75
C ALA A 109 -10.35 -12.56 15.72
N GLU A 110 -9.16 -13.11 15.54
CA GLU A 110 -8.48 -13.93 16.55
C GLU A 110 -8.12 -13.09 17.79
N ASP A 111 -7.35 -13.60 18.72
CA ASP A 111 -6.97 -12.87 19.94
C ASP A 111 -6.48 -11.44 19.65
N THR A 112 -7.20 -10.45 20.17
CA THR A 112 -6.94 -9.02 20.01
C THR A 112 -6.29 -8.38 21.25
N SER A 113 -5.86 -9.18 22.22
CA SER A 113 -5.34 -8.67 23.52
C SER A 113 -4.23 -7.64 23.37
N HIS A 114 -3.35 -7.83 22.38
CA HIS A 114 -2.23 -6.92 22.12
C HIS A 114 -2.67 -5.52 21.62
N TRP A 115 -3.87 -5.38 21.03
CA TRP A 115 -4.40 -4.06 20.66
C TRP A 115 -4.65 -3.14 21.85
N GLN A 116 -4.83 -3.74 23.03
CA GLN A 116 -5.05 -3.05 24.30
C GLN A 116 -3.81 -3.11 25.22
N GLY A 117 -2.64 -3.42 24.65
CA GLY A 117 -1.37 -3.53 25.39
C GLY A 117 -1.28 -4.72 26.35
N ARG A 118 -2.20 -5.69 26.24
CA ARG A 118 -2.15 -6.93 27.03
C ARG A 118 -1.28 -7.98 26.33
N ALA A 119 -0.61 -8.83 27.11
CA ALA A 119 0.17 -9.92 26.55
C ALA A 119 -0.74 -10.97 25.89
N THR A 120 -0.34 -11.45 24.72
CA THR A 120 -0.92 -12.62 24.07
C THR A 120 -0.15 -13.88 24.49
N ALA A 121 -0.83 -15.02 24.53
CA ALA A 121 -0.16 -16.30 24.84
C ALA A 121 0.80 -16.69 23.68
N ASN A 122 1.93 -17.28 24.03
CA ASN A 122 2.89 -17.77 23.03
C ASN A 122 2.29 -18.93 22.23
N GLY A 123 2.53 -18.92 20.91
CA GLY A 123 2.10 -19.99 20.01
C GLY A 123 0.60 -20.02 19.70
N VAL A 124 -0.15 -19.00 20.13
CA VAL A 124 -1.59 -18.85 19.83
C VAL A 124 -1.78 -17.91 18.65
N ARG A 125 -2.75 -18.22 17.80
CA ARG A 125 -3.17 -17.34 16.72
C ARG A 125 -3.74 -16.05 17.30
N LYS A 126 -3.39 -14.91 16.67
CA LYS A 126 -3.81 -13.58 17.10
C LYS A 126 -4.19 -12.73 15.89
N ALA A 127 -4.94 -11.70 16.14
CA ALA A 127 -5.29 -10.69 15.15
C ALA A 127 -4.03 -10.02 14.56
N PRO A 128 -4.13 -9.32 13.42
CA PRO A 128 -3.04 -8.53 12.86
C PRO A 128 -2.49 -7.55 13.89
N HIS A 129 -1.23 -7.21 13.78
CA HIS A 129 -0.58 -6.25 14.66
C HIS A 129 -1.36 -4.93 14.75
N TYR A 130 -1.91 -4.49 13.62
CA TYR A 130 -2.65 -3.26 13.50
C TYR A 130 -3.69 -3.36 12.37
N VAL A 131 -4.85 -2.77 12.58
CA VAL A 131 -5.90 -2.64 11.56
C VAL A 131 -6.43 -1.21 11.59
N ILE A 132 -6.74 -0.66 10.42
CA ILE A 132 -7.45 0.62 10.30
C ILE A 132 -8.49 0.55 9.20
N PHE A 133 -9.64 1.14 9.46
CA PHE A 133 -10.70 1.45 8.50
C PHE A 133 -10.79 2.97 8.35
N GLU A 134 -10.81 3.45 7.11
CA GLU A 134 -10.83 4.87 6.77
C GLU A 134 -11.92 5.14 5.75
N ALA A 135 -12.89 5.96 6.09
CA ALA A 135 -13.87 6.50 5.15
C ALA A 135 -13.33 7.80 4.56
N SER A 136 -13.37 7.95 3.25
CA SER A 136 -12.81 9.11 2.55
C SER A 136 -13.66 9.53 1.36
N SER A 137 -13.66 10.83 1.10
CA SER A 137 -14.19 11.48 -0.11
C SER A 137 -13.03 11.95 -0.99
N GLY A 138 -13.24 11.98 -2.29
CA GLY A 138 -12.25 12.45 -3.27
C GLY A 138 -11.44 11.33 -3.89
N CYS A 139 -10.28 11.69 -4.43
CA CYS A 139 -9.47 10.77 -5.24
C CYS A 139 -8.69 9.76 -4.39
N LEU A 140 -8.65 8.53 -4.86
CA LEU A 140 -7.55 7.61 -4.60
C LEU A 140 -6.40 7.96 -5.54
N ALA A 141 -5.15 7.73 -5.12
CA ALA A 141 -3.99 7.99 -5.98
C ALA A 141 -4.13 7.29 -7.33
N GLY A 142 -4.14 8.08 -8.40
CA GLY A 142 -4.30 7.60 -9.77
C GLY A 142 -5.74 7.59 -10.30
N ASP A 143 -6.75 8.05 -9.56
CA ASP A 143 -8.13 8.07 -10.04
C ASP A 143 -8.33 9.04 -11.22
N SER A 144 -7.67 10.20 -11.22
CA SER A 144 -7.68 11.16 -12.34
C SER A 144 -6.47 11.06 -13.25
N GLY A 145 -5.42 10.35 -12.83
CA GLY A 145 -4.13 10.35 -13.52
C GLY A 145 -3.32 11.64 -13.36
N ASP A 146 -3.78 12.61 -12.57
CA ASP A 146 -3.16 13.91 -12.39
C ASP A 146 -2.55 14.05 -10.99
N LEU A 147 -1.30 14.55 -10.90
CA LEU A 147 -0.62 14.81 -9.63
C LEU A 147 -1.34 15.85 -8.76
N SER A 148 -2.33 16.56 -9.26
CA SER A 148 -3.18 17.43 -8.44
C SER A 148 -3.90 16.67 -7.32
N GLU A 149 -4.12 15.36 -7.47
CA GLU A 149 -4.66 14.51 -6.40
C GLU A 149 -3.86 14.60 -5.08
N LEU A 150 -2.58 14.94 -5.15
CA LEU A 150 -1.72 15.12 -3.98
C LEU A 150 -1.93 16.47 -3.28
N ARG A 151 -2.70 17.39 -3.85
CA ARG A 151 -2.97 18.69 -3.22
C ARG A 151 -3.84 18.52 -1.98
N PRO A 152 -3.53 19.21 -0.88
CA PRO A 152 -4.37 19.21 0.31
C PRO A 152 -5.81 19.64 -0.02
N GLY A 153 -6.78 18.79 0.29
CA GLY A 153 -8.21 19.03 0.04
C GLY A 153 -8.79 18.26 -1.15
N MET A 154 -7.97 17.60 -1.96
CA MET A 154 -8.45 16.67 -3.00
C MET A 154 -9.00 15.39 -2.38
N LYS A 155 -8.32 14.83 -1.40
CA LYS A 155 -8.80 13.73 -0.58
C LYS A 155 -9.19 14.24 0.80
N THR A 156 -10.38 13.89 1.26
CA THR A 156 -10.88 14.23 2.60
C THR A 156 -11.21 12.95 3.36
N GLN A 157 -10.44 12.65 4.40
CA GLN A 157 -10.82 11.60 5.35
C GLN A 157 -11.99 12.10 6.19
N THR A 158 -13.14 11.46 6.07
CA THR A 158 -14.38 11.84 6.79
C THR A 158 -14.42 11.20 8.18
N GLY A 159 -13.91 9.98 8.30
CA GLY A 159 -13.83 9.25 9.55
C GLY A 159 -12.81 8.12 9.48
N ARG A 160 -12.38 7.67 10.64
CA ARG A 160 -11.49 6.50 10.77
C ARG A 160 -11.74 5.77 12.08
N LEU A 161 -11.39 4.50 12.10
CA LEU A 161 -11.35 3.67 13.29
C LEU A 161 -10.19 2.69 13.16
N ASP A 162 -9.33 2.64 14.15
CA ASP A 162 -8.21 1.72 14.17
C ASP A 162 -8.28 0.73 15.34
N SER A 163 -7.44 -0.30 15.30
CA SER A 163 -7.45 -1.41 16.25
C SER A 163 -7.27 -1.01 17.73
N SER A 164 -6.69 0.16 18.01
CA SER A 164 -6.58 0.65 19.41
C SER A 164 -7.92 1.12 19.99
N LEU A 165 -8.90 1.39 19.11
CA LEU A 165 -10.22 1.92 19.47
C LEU A 165 -11.36 0.95 19.13
N ILE A 166 -11.13 -0.10 18.37
CA ILE A 166 -12.15 -1.09 18.01
C ILE A 166 -12.54 -1.88 19.27
N GLU A 167 -13.81 -1.81 19.63
CA GLU A 167 -14.41 -2.67 20.63
C GLU A 167 -14.74 -4.03 20.01
N VAL A 168 -14.14 -5.09 20.53
CA VAL A 168 -14.30 -6.48 20.08
C VAL A 168 -14.99 -7.28 21.17
N ASN A 169 -16.01 -8.06 20.80
CA ASN A 169 -16.72 -8.95 21.72
C ASN A 169 -15.80 -10.10 22.20
N PRO A 170 -16.16 -10.76 23.31
CA PRO A 170 -15.37 -11.89 23.84
C PRO A 170 -15.21 -13.08 22.87
N ASP A 171 -16.10 -13.22 21.89
CA ASP A 171 -16.03 -14.24 20.84
C ASP A 171 -15.22 -13.83 19.61
N GLY A 172 -14.58 -12.64 19.64
CA GLY A 172 -13.82 -12.09 18.54
C GLY A 172 -14.64 -11.31 17.51
N SER A 173 -15.97 -11.31 17.61
CA SER A 173 -16.83 -10.57 16.69
C SER A 173 -16.82 -9.07 16.97
N PHE A 174 -17.04 -8.27 15.93
CA PHE A 174 -17.24 -6.82 16.05
C PHE A 174 -18.10 -6.29 14.90
N ASP A 175 -18.85 -5.24 15.21
CA ASP A 175 -19.63 -4.49 14.23
C ASP A 175 -19.10 -3.05 14.17
N ILE A 176 -19.08 -2.44 12.96
CA ILE A 176 -18.76 -1.01 12.78
C ILE A 176 -19.87 -0.38 11.96
N LEU A 177 -20.57 0.58 12.54
CA LEU A 177 -21.57 1.38 11.84
C LEU A 177 -20.90 2.54 11.09
N LEU A 178 -21.26 2.71 9.82
CA LEU A 178 -20.87 3.87 9.02
C LEU A 178 -22.13 4.68 8.71
N ALA A 179 -22.11 5.97 8.99
CA ALA A 179 -23.22 6.87 8.67
C ALA A 179 -22.72 8.33 8.65
N PRO A 180 -23.47 9.28 8.01
CA PRO A 180 -23.15 10.72 8.06
C PRO A 180 -23.11 11.27 9.48
N GLU A 181 -23.96 10.74 10.35
CA GLU A 181 -24.08 11.14 11.75
C GLU A 181 -24.24 9.92 12.64
N ARG A 182 -23.61 9.94 13.82
CA ARG A 182 -23.78 8.87 14.81
C ARG A 182 -25.18 8.94 15.42
N PRO A 183 -25.98 7.86 15.33
CA PRO A 183 -27.26 7.82 16.02
C PRO A 183 -27.10 8.02 17.53
N THR A 184 -28.01 8.79 18.15
CA THR A 184 -27.91 9.23 19.56
C THR A 184 -27.75 8.06 20.54
N ASP A 185 -28.43 6.94 20.28
CA ASP A 185 -28.43 5.77 21.16
C ASP A 185 -27.39 4.72 20.79
N TYR A 186 -26.63 4.94 19.69
CA TYR A 186 -25.61 3.99 19.26
C TYR A 186 -24.29 4.23 20.01
N LYS A 187 -23.81 3.22 20.73
CA LYS A 187 -22.58 3.26 21.55
C LYS A 187 -21.42 2.46 20.94
N GLY A 188 -21.69 1.59 19.95
CA GLY A 188 -20.68 0.71 19.35
C GLY A 188 -19.67 1.43 18.44
N ASN A 189 -18.86 0.67 17.76
CA ASN A 189 -17.84 1.18 16.81
C ASN A 189 -18.49 1.98 15.68
N PHE A 190 -17.95 3.15 15.38
CA PHE A 190 -18.54 4.09 14.43
C PHE A 190 -17.50 4.79 13.57
N ILE A 191 -17.81 4.93 12.28
CA ILE A 191 -17.05 5.76 11.34
C ILE A 191 -18.00 6.78 10.71
N CYS A 192 -17.68 8.07 10.85
CA CYS A 192 -18.42 9.13 10.22
C CYS A 192 -18.14 9.18 8.72
N THR A 193 -19.20 9.23 7.90
CA THR A 193 -19.08 9.32 6.43
C THR A 193 -19.25 10.73 5.89
N LEU A 194 -19.51 11.71 6.75
CA LEU A 194 -19.64 13.13 6.41
C LEU A 194 -18.57 13.95 7.14
N LYS A 195 -17.99 14.91 6.43
CA LYS A 195 -17.14 15.95 7.04
C LYS A 195 -17.40 17.29 6.37
N THR A 196 -17.66 18.31 7.18
CA THR A 196 -17.67 19.70 6.73
C THR A 196 -16.27 20.25 6.73
N VAL A 197 -15.82 20.81 5.61
CA VAL A 197 -14.50 21.40 5.46
C VAL A 197 -14.60 22.91 5.23
N THR A 198 -13.61 23.65 5.72
CA THR A 198 -13.54 25.10 5.54
C THR A 198 -12.69 25.52 4.36
N ARG A 199 -11.85 24.61 3.86
CA ARG A 199 -10.99 24.88 2.71
C ARG A 199 -11.74 24.54 1.42
N ALA A 200 -11.75 25.48 0.44
CA ALA A 200 -12.25 25.23 -0.88
C ALA A 200 -11.52 24.03 -1.55
N HIS A 201 -12.23 23.33 -2.42
CA HIS A 201 -11.62 22.26 -3.20
C HIS A 201 -10.56 22.83 -4.17
N PRO A 202 -9.37 22.23 -4.32
CA PRO A 202 -8.26 22.83 -5.06
C PRO A 202 -8.50 23.00 -6.56
N THR A 203 -9.36 22.17 -7.15
CA THR A 203 -9.66 22.16 -8.60
C THR A 203 -11.13 22.45 -8.92
N ASP A 204 -12.01 22.43 -7.92
CA ASP A 204 -13.43 22.78 -8.03
C ASP A 204 -13.85 23.66 -6.86
N PRO A 205 -13.63 24.99 -6.96
CA PRO A 205 -14.01 25.92 -5.90
C PRO A 205 -15.52 25.99 -5.60
N ALA A 206 -16.36 25.50 -6.53
CA ALA A 206 -17.81 25.46 -6.37
C ALA A 206 -18.29 24.21 -5.63
N MET A 207 -17.40 23.25 -5.35
CA MET A 207 -17.76 22.04 -4.61
C MET A 207 -18.23 22.41 -3.19
N GLU A 208 -19.39 21.87 -2.81
CA GLU A 208 -19.99 22.08 -1.50
C GLU A 208 -19.02 21.73 -0.36
N PRO A 209 -19.10 22.45 0.79
CA PRO A 209 -18.21 22.20 1.92
C PRO A 209 -18.42 20.82 2.57
N GLU A 210 -19.59 20.23 2.42
CA GLU A 210 -19.88 18.87 2.89
C GLU A 210 -19.21 17.83 1.99
N ARG A 211 -18.39 16.98 2.60
CA ARG A 211 -17.68 15.89 1.95
C ARG A 211 -18.23 14.56 2.44
N TYR A 212 -19.04 13.90 1.63
CA TYR A 212 -19.50 12.54 1.88
C TYR A 212 -18.46 11.55 1.39
N ALA A 213 -18.21 10.51 2.18
CA ALA A 213 -17.29 9.45 1.78
C ALA A 213 -17.78 8.74 0.52
N THR A 214 -16.87 8.48 -0.40
CA THR A 214 -17.15 7.72 -1.64
C THR A 214 -16.56 6.32 -1.58
N TYR A 215 -15.71 6.04 -0.59
CA TYR A 215 -15.13 4.72 -0.36
C TYR A 215 -14.71 4.51 1.10
N VAL A 216 -14.60 3.25 1.46
CA VAL A 216 -13.87 2.80 2.64
C VAL A 216 -12.63 2.06 2.18
N SER A 217 -11.50 2.44 2.72
CA SER A 217 -10.23 1.73 2.53
C SER A 217 -9.58 1.44 3.86
N GLY A 218 -8.57 0.61 3.86
CA GLY A 218 -7.82 0.34 5.07
C GLY A 218 -6.72 -0.67 4.84
N ARG A 219 -6.14 -1.08 5.94
CA ARG A 219 -5.08 -2.09 5.93
C ARG A 219 -5.09 -2.93 7.19
N GLN A 220 -4.66 -4.15 7.03
CA GLN A 220 -4.27 -5.05 8.09
C GLN A 220 -2.76 -5.17 8.04
N LEU A 221 -2.05 -4.78 9.08
CA LEU A 221 -0.59 -4.80 9.17
C LEU A 221 -0.15 -5.97 10.05
N PHE A 222 0.80 -6.74 9.55
CA PHE A 222 1.32 -7.94 10.22
C PHE A 222 2.77 -7.72 10.64
N ASN A 223 3.07 -8.00 11.88
CA ASN A 223 4.43 -7.95 12.44
C ASN A 223 4.97 -9.36 12.64
N ASP A 224 4.19 -10.23 13.24
CA ASP A 224 4.49 -11.65 13.44
C ASP A 224 3.82 -12.50 12.34
N TRP A 225 4.59 -12.79 11.27
CA TRP A 225 4.07 -13.55 10.13
C TRP A 225 3.79 -15.04 10.43
N GLU A 226 4.21 -15.52 11.58
CA GLU A 226 3.96 -16.90 11.97
C GLU A 226 2.60 -17.07 12.66
N TYR A 227 2.21 -16.14 13.54
CA TYR A 227 1.03 -16.30 14.38
C TYR A 227 -0.08 -15.27 14.14
N GLU A 228 0.16 -14.20 13.40
CA GLU A 228 -0.90 -13.23 13.06
C GLU A 228 -1.75 -13.72 11.90
N GLU A 229 -3.07 -13.59 12.05
CA GLU A 229 -4.08 -13.99 11.06
C GLU A 229 -4.87 -12.77 10.57
N ALA A 230 -5.22 -12.77 9.28
CA ALA A 230 -6.09 -11.74 8.74
C ALA A 230 -7.50 -11.82 9.32
N ILE A 231 -8.08 -10.68 9.62
CA ILE A 231 -9.47 -10.56 10.04
C ILE A 231 -10.39 -10.86 8.85
N HIS A 232 -11.47 -11.57 9.12
CA HIS A 232 -12.59 -11.66 8.21
C HIS A 232 -13.58 -10.54 8.50
N PHE A 233 -14.01 -9.84 7.47
CA PHE A 233 -15.07 -8.84 7.59
C PHE A 233 -15.82 -8.70 6.28
N GLU A 234 -17.09 -8.35 6.40
CA GLU A 234 -18.01 -8.05 5.31
C GLU A 234 -18.63 -6.67 5.52
N ILE A 235 -19.21 -6.10 4.47
CA ILE A 235 -19.94 -4.83 4.55
C ILE A 235 -21.28 -4.96 3.84
N THR A 236 -22.31 -4.35 4.43
CA THR A 236 -23.67 -4.35 3.87
C THR A 236 -24.25 -2.94 3.98
N GLN A 237 -24.90 -2.45 2.94
CA GLN A 237 -25.73 -1.25 3.02
C GLN A 237 -27.00 -1.58 3.79
N ILE A 238 -27.28 -0.80 4.85
CA ILE A 238 -28.45 -1.00 5.69
C ILE A 238 -29.72 -0.69 4.87
N GLY A 239 -30.69 -1.60 4.94
CA GLY A 239 -31.93 -1.52 4.15
C GLY A 239 -31.84 -2.16 2.76
N ASN A 240 -30.64 -2.53 2.29
CA ASN A 240 -30.47 -3.17 0.98
C ASN A 240 -30.14 -4.67 1.06
N ALA A 241 -29.89 -5.18 2.25
CA ALA A 241 -29.65 -6.60 2.47
C ALA A 241 -30.84 -7.45 2.02
N GLY A 242 -30.58 -8.51 1.26
CA GLY A 242 -31.61 -9.42 0.74
C GLY A 242 -32.40 -8.87 -0.46
N THR A 243 -32.11 -7.68 -0.95
CA THR A 243 -32.73 -7.14 -2.18
C THR A 243 -32.04 -7.68 -3.42
N HIS A 244 -32.83 -7.85 -4.50
CA HIS A 244 -32.29 -8.26 -5.78
C HIS A 244 -31.46 -7.12 -6.43
N ALA A 245 -30.35 -7.49 -7.07
CA ALA A 245 -29.64 -6.57 -7.95
C ALA A 245 -30.47 -6.25 -9.21
N PRO A 246 -30.40 -5.04 -9.76
CA PRO A 246 -30.97 -4.75 -11.08
C PRO A 246 -30.31 -5.65 -12.14
N ALA A 247 -31.06 -5.88 -13.24
CA ALA A 247 -30.48 -6.62 -14.36
C ALA A 247 -29.31 -5.82 -14.99
N TYR A 248 -28.23 -6.52 -15.27
CA TYR A 248 -27.07 -5.92 -15.95
C TYR A 248 -27.42 -5.55 -17.36
N SER A 249 -27.31 -4.28 -17.72
CA SER A 249 -27.75 -3.73 -19.00
C SER A 249 -26.57 -3.55 -19.97
N PRO A 250 -26.81 -3.51 -21.30
CA PRO A 250 -25.79 -3.16 -22.28
C PRO A 250 -25.15 -1.79 -22.04
N GLN A 251 -25.91 -0.81 -21.56
CA GLN A 251 -25.39 0.50 -21.22
C GLN A 251 -24.41 0.41 -20.07
N GLN A 252 -24.80 -0.28 -18.97
CA GLN A 252 -23.91 -0.51 -17.82
C GLN A 252 -22.62 -1.21 -18.26
N ALA A 253 -22.73 -2.23 -19.12
CA ALA A 253 -21.56 -2.93 -19.64
C ALA A 253 -20.62 -2.02 -20.44
N ALA A 254 -21.16 -1.13 -21.28
CA ALA A 254 -20.37 -0.18 -22.04
C ALA A 254 -19.66 0.84 -21.13
N ASP A 255 -20.35 1.32 -20.09
CA ASP A 255 -19.79 2.25 -19.11
C ASP A 255 -18.69 1.61 -18.28
N ASP A 256 -18.89 0.37 -17.82
CA ASP A 256 -17.89 -0.39 -17.07
C ASP A 256 -16.63 -0.69 -17.90
N ILE A 257 -16.79 -0.99 -19.21
CA ILE A 257 -15.65 -1.18 -20.14
C ILE A 257 -14.83 0.10 -20.27
N ARG A 258 -15.48 1.25 -20.46
CA ARG A 258 -14.79 2.56 -20.54
C ARG A 258 -14.06 2.86 -19.22
N HIS A 259 -14.77 2.70 -18.12
CA HIS A 259 -14.23 2.97 -16.78
C HIS A 259 -13.02 2.08 -16.45
N PHE A 260 -13.04 0.81 -16.84
CA PHE A 260 -11.89 -0.07 -16.74
C PHE A 260 -10.65 0.51 -17.44
N GLY A 261 -10.80 0.95 -18.69
CA GLY A 261 -9.69 1.56 -19.45
C GLY A 261 -9.15 2.81 -18.76
N GLU A 262 -10.05 3.69 -18.30
CA GLU A 262 -9.69 4.92 -17.57
C GLU A 262 -8.91 4.63 -16.29
N ILE A 263 -9.35 3.69 -15.46
CA ILE A 263 -8.64 3.31 -14.25
C ILE A 263 -7.21 2.87 -14.58
N VAL A 264 -7.03 1.99 -15.57
CA VAL A 264 -5.70 1.50 -15.94
C VAL A 264 -4.80 2.64 -16.41
N ARG A 265 -5.28 3.47 -17.34
CA ARG A 265 -4.53 4.62 -17.84
C ARG A 265 -4.15 5.58 -16.71
N ASN A 266 -5.11 5.96 -15.88
CA ASN A 266 -4.91 6.93 -14.81
C ASN A 266 -3.89 6.45 -13.79
N GLN A 267 -3.92 5.17 -13.42
CA GLN A 267 -2.92 4.57 -12.54
C GLN A 267 -1.52 4.63 -13.17
N MET A 268 -1.38 4.23 -14.42
CA MET A 268 -0.09 4.22 -15.11
C MET A 268 0.47 5.65 -15.29
N VAL A 269 -0.35 6.60 -15.72
CA VAL A 269 0.06 7.99 -15.96
C VAL A 269 0.41 8.69 -14.65
N PHE A 270 -0.42 8.56 -13.62
CA PHE A 270 -0.20 9.18 -12.30
C PHE A 270 1.11 8.70 -11.68
N TRP A 271 1.31 7.39 -11.59
CA TRP A 271 2.51 6.85 -10.95
C TRP A 271 3.76 7.10 -11.77
N ASN A 272 3.66 7.08 -13.10
CA ASN A 272 4.77 7.48 -13.96
C ASN A 272 5.17 8.94 -13.69
N ALA A 273 4.20 9.86 -13.61
CA ALA A 273 4.45 11.24 -13.26
C ALA A 273 4.97 11.41 -11.81
N PHE A 274 4.39 10.68 -10.85
CA PHE A 274 4.82 10.71 -9.45
C PHE A 274 6.30 10.34 -9.29
N TRP A 275 6.78 9.32 -9.99
CA TRP A 275 8.17 8.86 -9.89
C TRP A 275 9.18 9.87 -10.41
N THR A 276 8.76 10.93 -11.13
CA THR A 276 9.65 12.04 -11.47
C THR A 276 10.23 12.71 -10.23
N ILE A 277 9.46 12.72 -9.13
CA ILE A 277 9.87 13.34 -7.87
C ILE A 277 11.06 12.59 -7.24
N PRO A 278 10.93 11.31 -6.81
CA PRO A 278 12.05 10.59 -6.20
C PRO A 278 13.20 10.31 -7.17
N MET A 279 12.94 10.19 -8.47
CA MET A 279 13.97 9.94 -9.48
C MET A 279 14.54 11.20 -10.14
N GLY A 280 14.21 12.39 -9.65
CA GLY A 280 14.62 13.67 -10.24
C GLY A 280 16.11 13.87 -10.42
N THR A 281 16.94 13.15 -9.67
CA THR A 281 18.42 13.13 -9.83
C THR A 281 18.92 11.93 -10.64
N TYR A 282 18.03 11.20 -11.29
CA TYR A 282 18.37 10.00 -12.03
C TYR A 282 18.85 10.33 -13.44
N GLY A 283 20.15 10.39 -13.61
CA GLY A 283 20.79 10.58 -14.91
C GLY A 283 20.36 11.84 -15.66
N GLU A 284 20.53 11.83 -16.97
CA GLU A 284 20.20 12.92 -17.88
C GLU A 284 18.71 12.97 -18.29
N ARG A 285 17.79 12.50 -17.46
CA ARG A 285 16.37 12.54 -17.79
C ARG A 285 15.90 13.97 -17.97
N GLN A 286 15.53 14.30 -19.18
CA GLN A 286 14.91 15.58 -19.48
C GLN A 286 13.54 15.68 -18.78
N GLY A 287 13.26 16.83 -18.18
CA GLY A 287 11.99 17.12 -17.52
C GLY A 287 11.95 16.79 -16.03
N THR A 288 13.03 16.27 -15.45
CA THR A 288 13.15 16.14 -13.99
C THR A 288 13.35 17.50 -13.34
N ILE A 289 12.79 17.68 -12.13
CA ILE A 289 12.90 18.93 -11.40
C ILE A 289 14.30 19.00 -10.75
N PRO A 290 15.17 19.96 -11.12
CA PRO A 290 16.50 20.06 -10.55
C PRO A 290 16.45 20.19 -9.02
N GLY A 291 17.30 19.42 -8.33
CA GLY A 291 17.41 19.44 -6.86
C GLY A 291 16.33 18.64 -6.12
N ILE A 292 15.40 18.04 -6.83
CA ILE A 292 14.44 17.09 -6.28
C ILE A 292 14.85 15.68 -6.68
N GLY A 293 14.70 14.74 -5.77
CA GLY A 293 15.00 13.34 -5.97
C GLY A 293 15.89 12.74 -4.89
N PHE A 294 15.96 11.42 -4.89
CA PHE A 294 16.75 10.68 -3.92
C PHE A 294 18.18 10.47 -4.43
N LYS A 295 19.15 10.79 -3.59
CA LYS A 295 20.55 10.45 -3.86
C LYS A 295 20.73 8.93 -3.77
N ARG A 296 21.75 8.41 -4.49
CA ARG A 296 22.11 6.99 -4.46
C ARG A 296 22.82 6.63 -3.17
N ASN A 297 22.44 5.49 -2.60
CA ASN A 297 23.08 4.88 -1.42
C ASN A 297 23.08 5.77 -0.17
N VAL A 298 22.12 6.68 -0.06
CA VAL A 298 21.89 7.53 1.12
C VAL A 298 20.38 7.70 1.32
N PHE A 299 19.98 8.09 2.51
CA PHE A 299 18.59 8.42 2.82
C PHE A 299 18.34 9.92 2.72
N ASN A 300 17.14 10.29 2.30
CA ASN A 300 16.66 11.66 2.49
C ASN A 300 16.37 11.92 3.98
N GLN A 301 16.09 13.18 4.30
CA GLN A 301 15.71 13.55 5.66
C GLN A 301 14.42 12.82 6.08
N ILE A 302 14.43 12.28 7.30
CA ILE A 302 13.24 11.68 7.91
C ILE A 302 12.13 12.73 7.99
N ASN A 303 10.91 12.37 7.67
CA ASN A 303 9.76 13.27 7.67
C ASN A 303 8.44 12.53 7.98
N ALA A 304 7.44 13.29 8.44
CA ALA A 304 6.08 12.83 8.65
C ALA A 304 5.14 13.15 7.47
N ALA A 305 5.58 13.96 6.50
CA ALA A 305 4.73 14.51 5.44
C ALA A 305 4.24 13.43 4.45
N SER A 306 5.01 12.39 4.24
CA SER A 306 4.64 11.29 3.34
C SER A 306 3.37 10.56 3.77
N GLY A 307 3.08 10.52 5.07
CA GLY A 307 1.83 9.96 5.60
C GLY A 307 0.59 10.79 5.27
N ALA A 308 0.74 12.10 5.10
CA ALA A 308 -0.38 13.01 4.86
C ALA A 308 -0.86 13.01 3.40
N THR A 309 -0.03 12.61 2.45
CA THR A 309 -0.32 12.69 1.00
C THR A 309 -0.74 11.36 0.39
N GLY A 310 -0.21 10.24 0.87
CA GLY A 310 -0.40 8.92 0.25
C GLY A 310 -1.36 7.97 0.97
N GLY A 311 -2.14 8.43 1.94
CA GLY A 311 -2.99 7.54 2.77
C GLY A 311 -2.21 6.80 3.86
N GLY A 312 -1.00 7.24 4.19
CA GLY A 312 -0.27 6.81 5.37
C GLY A 312 -0.84 7.43 6.65
N MET A 313 -0.52 6.86 7.80
CA MET A 313 -0.87 7.45 9.07
C MET A 313 -0.04 8.73 9.31
N SER A 314 -0.70 9.79 9.76
CA SER A 314 -0.05 11.08 10.06
C SER A 314 1.00 11.02 11.18
N THR A 315 0.98 9.95 11.96
CA THR A 315 1.93 9.69 13.06
C THR A 315 3.15 8.87 12.63
N ASN A 316 3.17 8.40 11.37
CA ASN A 316 4.30 7.63 10.86
C ASN A 316 5.42 8.55 10.40
N LEU A 317 6.65 8.10 10.64
CA LEU A 317 7.87 8.68 10.07
C LEU A 317 8.38 7.83 8.92
N TYR A 318 8.90 8.50 7.92
CA TYR A 318 9.44 7.88 6.71
C TYR A 318 10.79 8.50 6.34
N ALA A 319 11.65 7.70 5.75
CA ALA A 319 12.75 8.15 4.92
C ALA A 319 12.72 7.37 3.61
N GLY A 320 13.38 7.86 2.61
CA GLY A 320 13.52 7.18 1.34
C GLY A 320 14.93 7.30 0.81
N GLY A 321 15.31 6.38 -0.04
CA GLY A 321 16.57 6.39 -0.75
C GLY A 321 16.50 5.47 -1.95
N ILE A 322 17.54 5.51 -2.78
CA ILE A 322 17.72 4.56 -3.87
C ILE A 322 19.04 3.84 -3.64
N PHE A 323 19.01 2.52 -3.53
CA PHE A 323 20.26 1.74 -3.58
C PHE A 323 20.71 1.59 -5.04
N GLU A 324 22.01 1.57 -5.25
CA GLU A 324 22.66 1.30 -6.52
C GLU A 324 23.95 0.53 -6.25
N LEU A 325 23.97 -0.75 -6.60
CA LEU A 325 25.02 -1.69 -6.24
C LEU A 325 25.48 -2.50 -7.46
N ASN A 326 26.79 -2.63 -7.59
CA ASN A 326 27.40 -3.65 -8.44
C ASN A 326 27.30 -5.03 -7.78
N THR A 327 27.56 -6.08 -8.53
CA THR A 327 27.43 -7.48 -8.07
C THR A 327 28.37 -7.83 -6.90
N ASP A 328 29.48 -7.10 -6.74
CA ASP A 328 30.50 -7.27 -5.70
C ASP A 328 30.41 -6.22 -4.58
N GLU A 329 29.30 -5.47 -4.52
CA GLU A 329 29.06 -4.42 -3.53
C GLU A 329 27.88 -4.80 -2.60
N ALA A 330 27.85 -4.19 -1.45
CA ALA A 330 26.75 -4.23 -0.49
C ALA A 330 26.53 -2.87 0.16
N LEU A 331 25.36 -2.66 0.73
CA LEU A 331 25.04 -1.48 1.51
C LEU A 331 24.72 -1.90 2.95
N ILE A 332 25.44 -1.37 3.90
CA ILE A 332 25.17 -1.57 5.33
C ILE A 332 24.36 -0.38 5.82
N ILE A 333 23.19 -0.67 6.37
CA ILE A 333 22.29 0.33 6.93
C ILE A 333 22.39 0.27 8.45
N GLU A 334 22.59 1.40 9.11
CA GLU A 334 22.43 1.54 10.55
C GLU A 334 21.14 2.31 10.84
N ASN A 335 20.22 1.68 11.57
CA ASN A 335 18.99 2.28 12.05
C ASN A 335 19.02 2.33 13.57
N ARG A 336 19.05 3.54 14.14
CA ARG A 336 19.08 3.79 15.58
C ARG A 336 17.74 4.37 16.01
N ILE A 337 17.08 3.68 16.92
CA ILE A 337 15.74 4.02 17.43
C ILE A 337 15.89 4.58 18.84
N GLN A 338 15.53 5.84 19.06
CA GLN A 338 15.56 6.48 20.37
C GLN A 338 14.27 6.22 21.16
N LEU A 339 13.13 6.48 20.52
CA LEU A 339 11.81 6.16 21.05
C LEU A 339 11.27 4.95 20.30
N GLN A 340 10.92 3.89 21.04
CA GLN A 340 10.44 2.64 20.42
C GLN A 340 9.11 2.89 19.69
N PRO A 341 9.04 2.69 18.36
CA PRO A 341 7.78 2.70 17.63
C PRO A 341 6.98 1.43 17.92
N HIS A 342 5.68 1.47 17.76
CA HIS A 342 4.88 0.24 17.84
C HIS A 342 5.11 -0.68 16.62
N TYR A 343 5.55 -0.12 15.50
CA TYR A 343 5.95 -0.89 14.32
C TYR A 343 7.16 -0.22 13.64
N VAL A 344 8.10 -1.01 13.22
CA VAL A 344 9.19 -0.63 12.34
C VAL A 344 9.27 -1.59 11.17
N GLY A 345 9.46 -1.08 9.96
CA GLY A 345 9.64 -1.88 8.76
C GLY A 345 10.70 -1.28 7.86
N PHE A 346 11.44 -2.14 7.17
CA PHE A 346 12.36 -1.76 6.12
C PHE A 346 12.11 -2.66 4.91
N GLN A 347 11.89 -2.06 3.75
CA GLN A 347 11.70 -2.83 2.53
C GLN A 347 12.43 -2.22 1.35
N LEU A 348 12.73 -3.08 0.39
CA LEU A 348 13.19 -2.72 -0.93
C LEU A 348 12.01 -2.69 -1.91
N GLY A 349 12.12 -1.85 -2.92
CA GLY A 349 11.18 -1.77 -4.02
C GLY A 349 11.90 -1.59 -5.34
N ASN A 350 11.27 -2.03 -6.44
CA ASN A 350 11.75 -1.76 -7.77
C ASN A 350 11.45 -0.32 -8.20
N LEU A 351 11.95 0.11 -9.35
CA LEU A 351 11.77 1.48 -9.85
C LEU A 351 10.35 1.76 -10.39
N TRP A 352 9.45 0.77 -10.44
CA TRP A 352 8.03 0.97 -10.66
C TRP A 352 7.25 1.29 -9.38
N GLY A 353 7.95 1.34 -8.22
CA GLY A 353 7.34 1.60 -6.93
C GLY A 353 6.60 0.40 -6.34
N GLU A 354 6.89 -0.79 -6.81
CA GLU A 354 6.42 -2.02 -6.23
C GLU A 354 7.37 -2.48 -5.12
N SER A 355 6.84 -3.02 -4.01
CA SER A 355 7.68 -3.82 -3.10
C SER A 355 8.34 -4.96 -3.87
N MET A 356 9.54 -5.39 -3.48
CA MET A 356 10.14 -6.63 -4.00
C MET A 356 9.18 -7.80 -3.72
N GLU A 357 9.33 -8.89 -4.47
CA GLU A 357 8.51 -10.08 -4.26
C GLU A 357 8.75 -10.63 -2.85
N TYR A 358 7.78 -10.45 -1.95
CA TYR A 358 7.94 -10.67 -0.51
C TYR A 358 7.51 -12.06 -0.03
N ALA A 359 6.90 -12.89 -0.89
CA ALA A 359 6.50 -14.24 -0.52
C ALA A 359 7.67 -15.22 -0.60
N ASN A 360 8.50 -15.10 -1.64
CA ASN A 360 9.56 -16.06 -1.95
C ASN A 360 10.98 -15.48 -1.81
N GLN A 361 11.10 -14.19 -1.47
CA GLN A 361 12.37 -13.49 -1.32
C GLN A 361 12.36 -12.64 -0.04
N ILE A 362 13.55 -12.28 0.47
CA ILE A 362 13.68 -11.48 1.69
C ILE A 362 13.92 -10.01 1.28
N GLY A 363 12.98 -9.43 0.55
CA GLY A 363 13.03 -8.02 0.14
C GLY A 363 12.52 -7.03 1.21
N SER A 364 12.06 -7.52 2.36
CA SER A 364 11.56 -6.72 3.48
C SER A 364 11.79 -7.41 4.81
N LEU A 365 11.96 -6.63 5.87
CA LEU A 365 12.01 -7.08 7.26
C LEU A 365 11.25 -6.08 8.13
N ASN A 366 10.53 -6.58 9.13
CA ASN A 366 9.89 -5.75 10.15
C ASN A 366 10.55 -5.97 11.54
N GLY A 367 10.09 -5.22 12.54
CA GLY A 367 10.67 -5.23 13.87
C GLY A 367 10.66 -6.59 14.58
N HIS A 368 9.69 -7.46 14.25
CA HIS A 368 9.65 -8.83 14.77
C HIS A 368 10.71 -9.74 14.10
N GLN A 369 11.02 -9.48 12.84
CA GLN A 369 11.93 -10.26 12.02
C GLN A 369 13.39 -9.81 12.14
N MET A 370 13.61 -8.54 12.53
CA MET A 370 14.95 -7.95 12.63
C MET A 370 15.63 -8.36 13.92
N SER A 371 16.93 -8.64 13.84
CA SER A 371 17.83 -8.75 14.98
C SER A 371 18.37 -7.38 15.35
N VAL A 372 18.45 -7.09 16.64
CA VAL A 372 19.07 -5.88 17.21
C VAL A 372 20.43 -6.25 17.76
N ASP A 373 21.46 -5.51 17.39
CA ASP A 373 22.81 -5.74 17.92
C ASP A 373 22.91 -5.32 19.40
N PRO A 374 23.93 -5.83 20.16
CA PRO A 374 24.07 -5.52 21.58
C PRO A 374 24.22 -4.04 21.92
N ASP A 375 24.61 -3.19 20.95
CA ASP A 375 24.69 -1.75 21.09
C ASP A 375 23.36 -1.02 20.84
N GLY A 376 22.26 -1.79 20.64
CA GLY A 376 20.93 -1.27 20.39
C GLY A 376 20.67 -0.82 18.96
N VAL A 377 21.62 -1.04 18.03
CA VAL A 377 21.49 -0.64 16.63
C VAL A 377 20.92 -1.79 15.82
N ILE A 378 19.96 -1.51 14.94
CA ILE A 378 19.50 -2.44 13.91
C ILE A 378 20.38 -2.22 12.67
N ARG A 379 21.22 -3.21 12.36
CA ARG A 379 22.02 -3.19 11.14
C ARG A 379 21.38 -4.11 10.10
N LEU A 380 21.14 -3.56 8.90
CA LEU A 380 20.64 -4.32 7.75
C LEU A 380 21.71 -4.34 6.67
N VAL A 381 21.73 -5.42 5.90
CA VAL A 381 22.66 -5.57 4.77
C VAL A 381 21.86 -5.76 3.49
N ILE A 382 21.97 -4.82 2.54
CA ILE A 382 21.39 -4.95 1.20
C ILE A 382 22.48 -5.52 0.30
N ALA A 383 22.23 -6.67 -0.32
CA ALA A 383 23.18 -7.33 -1.21
C ALA A 383 22.48 -8.27 -2.19
N HIS A 384 23.14 -8.52 -3.33
CA HIS A 384 22.65 -9.44 -4.38
C HIS A 384 22.74 -10.93 -3.99
N SER A 385 23.56 -11.25 -3.01
CA SER A 385 23.77 -12.61 -2.51
C SER A 385 23.71 -12.62 -0.99
N ASP A 386 23.32 -13.76 -0.42
CA ASP A 386 23.25 -13.93 1.04
C ASP A 386 24.65 -13.80 1.67
N PRO A 387 24.89 -12.80 2.53
CA PRO A 387 26.17 -12.62 3.22
C PRO A 387 26.33 -13.52 4.46
N GLY A 388 25.33 -14.37 4.77
CA GLY A 388 25.33 -15.24 5.94
C GLY A 388 25.23 -14.50 7.28
N VAL A 389 24.62 -13.31 7.32
CA VAL A 389 24.41 -12.49 8.53
C VAL A 389 22.93 -12.19 8.72
N PRO A 390 22.47 -11.85 9.95
CA PRO A 390 21.10 -11.40 10.17
C PRO A 390 20.74 -10.15 9.33
N ASN A 391 19.45 -9.89 9.22
CA ASN A 391 18.90 -8.69 8.57
C ASN A 391 19.40 -8.46 7.13
N TRP A 392 19.67 -9.53 6.37
CA TRP A 392 19.92 -9.42 4.95
C TRP A 392 18.63 -9.08 4.19
N LEU A 393 18.73 -8.13 3.27
CA LEU A 393 17.70 -7.77 2.31
C LEU A 393 18.20 -8.12 0.91
N ASP A 394 17.47 -9.04 0.28
CA ASP A 394 17.73 -9.49 -1.07
C ASP A 394 17.28 -8.45 -2.09
N THR A 395 18.18 -7.98 -2.94
CA THR A 395 17.86 -7.07 -4.04
C THR A 395 17.02 -7.73 -5.12
N SER A 396 16.80 -9.03 -5.05
CA SER A 396 16.08 -9.81 -6.07
C SER A 396 16.71 -9.66 -7.48
N GLY A 397 18.01 -9.40 -7.52
CA GLY A 397 18.79 -9.18 -8.74
C GLY A 397 18.62 -7.79 -9.38
N HIS A 398 17.99 -6.82 -8.69
CA HIS A 398 17.94 -5.43 -9.14
C HIS A 398 19.26 -4.72 -8.81
N PRO A 399 19.93 -4.10 -9.81
CA PRO A 399 21.13 -3.31 -9.54
C PRO A 399 20.83 -2.01 -8.78
N GLU A 400 19.58 -1.56 -8.83
CA GLU A 400 19.07 -0.37 -8.16
C GLU A 400 17.60 -0.53 -7.82
N GLY A 401 17.14 0.21 -6.81
CA GLY A 401 15.76 0.20 -6.37
C GLY A 401 15.53 1.08 -5.15
N PHE A 402 14.29 1.20 -4.73
CA PHE A 402 13.91 1.99 -3.58
C PHE A 402 14.27 1.31 -2.26
N MET A 403 14.69 2.13 -1.29
CA MET A 403 14.82 1.81 0.13
C MET A 403 13.74 2.57 0.88
N SER A 404 12.88 1.85 1.60
CA SER A 404 11.71 2.44 2.26
C SER A 404 11.62 2.03 3.74
N PRO A 405 12.41 2.67 4.63
CA PRO A 405 12.23 2.54 6.07
C PRO A 405 10.97 3.29 6.51
N ARG A 406 10.28 2.74 7.52
CA ARG A 406 9.12 3.36 8.15
C ARG A 406 9.06 3.04 9.63
N TRP A 407 8.63 4.01 10.42
CA TRP A 407 8.44 3.89 11.86
C TRP A 407 7.04 4.40 12.20
N ALA A 408 6.23 3.56 12.84
CA ALA A 408 4.88 3.91 13.23
C ALA A 408 4.79 4.16 14.73
N TYR A 409 4.15 5.28 15.08
CA TYR A 409 3.92 5.71 16.46
C TYR A 409 2.44 5.95 16.71
N SER A 410 1.99 5.82 17.94
CA SER A 410 0.62 6.18 18.33
C SER A 410 0.39 7.69 18.28
N THR A 411 1.45 8.47 18.57
CA THR A 411 1.51 9.93 18.44
C THR A 411 2.83 10.29 17.77
N THR A 412 2.84 11.32 16.93
CA THR A 412 4.08 11.77 16.30
C THR A 412 5.08 12.21 17.37
N PRO A 413 6.27 11.60 17.47
CA PRO A 413 7.26 11.98 18.47
C PRO A 413 7.87 13.36 18.15
N ASP A 414 8.44 13.99 19.15
CA ASP A 414 9.22 15.21 18.96
C ASP A 414 10.44 14.94 18.06
N PRO A 415 10.87 15.91 17.24
CA PRO A 415 11.98 15.71 16.31
C PRO A 415 13.29 15.22 16.95
N GLU A 416 13.51 15.56 18.21
CA GLU A 416 14.68 15.12 19.00
C GLU A 416 14.64 13.61 19.32
N GLN A 417 13.46 13.01 19.29
CA GLN A 417 13.22 11.58 19.53
C GLN A 417 13.12 10.76 18.24
N TRP A 418 13.26 11.41 17.09
CA TRP A 418 13.18 10.71 15.81
C TRP A 418 14.31 9.70 15.69
N PRO A 419 14.09 8.58 14.99
CA PRO A 419 15.14 7.64 14.68
C PRO A 419 16.22 8.32 13.83
N SER A 420 17.39 7.72 13.75
CA SER A 420 18.40 8.08 12.77
C SER A 420 18.74 6.89 11.89
N ILE A 421 18.99 7.15 10.61
CA ILE A 421 19.30 6.11 9.64
C ILE A 421 20.45 6.58 8.74
N SER A 422 21.39 5.69 8.49
CA SER A 422 22.53 5.94 7.59
C SER A 422 22.82 4.71 6.74
N ALA A 423 23.56 4.91 5.66
CA ALA A 423 23.94 3.86 4.73
C ALA A 423 25.44 3.99 4.38
N THR A 424 26.15 2.88 4.35
CA THR A 424 27.57 2.80 3.98
C THR A 424 27.75 1.72 2.93
N LYS A 425 28.24 2.11 1.75
CA LYS A 425 28.57 1.16 0.68
C LYS A 425 29.94 0.53 0.94
N VAL A 426 30.01 -0.79 0.84
CA VAL A 426 31.19 -1.60 1.10
C VAL A 426 31.37 -2.68 0.04
N PRO A 427 32.58 -3.19 -0.21
CA PRO A 427 32.75 -4.42 -0.98
C PRO A 427 32.04 -5.60 -0.29
N PHE A 428 31.41 -6.48 -1.06
CA PHE A 428 30.66 -7.63 -0.51
C PHE A 428 31.53 -8.50 0.39
N LYS A 429 32.79 -8.74 0.02
CA LYS A 429 33.75 -9.54 0.80
C LYS A 429 34.10 -8.92 2.15
N ASP A 430 33.91 -7.63 2.33
CA ASP A 430 34.32 -6.88 3.53
C ASP A 430 33.15 -6.64 4.49
N ILE A 431 31.92 -7.10 4.18
CA ILE A 431 30.70 -6.90 4.99
C ILE A 431 30.99 -7.22 6.45
N ARG A 432 31.61 -8.37 6.73
CA ARG A 432 31.84 -8.86 8.11
C ARG A 432 32.73 -7.91 8.94
N SER A 433 33.70 -7.24 8.33
CA SER A 433 34.57 -6.29 9.01
C SER A 433 33.88 -4.98 9.38
N HIS A 434 32.70 -4.70 8.81
CA HIS A 434 31.87 -3.53 9.09
C HIS A 434 30.72 -3.82 10.06
N LEU A 435 30.58 -5.06 10.52
CA LEU A 435 29.57 -5.48 11.49
C LEU A 435 30.22 -5.76 12.84
N PRO A 436 29.51 -5.66 13.97
CA PRO A 436 30.01 -6.06 15.28
C PRO A 436 30.57 -7.50 15.25
N GLU A 437 31.62 -7.73 15.98
CA GLU A 437 32.23 -9.06 16.09
C GLU A 437 31.21 -10.09 16.62
N SER A 438 30.28 -9.64 17.48
CA SER A 438 29.19 -10.43 18.04
C SER A 438 28.04 -10.74 17.06
N THR A 439 28.03 -10.16 15.85
CA THR A 439 26.97 -10.43 14.87
C THR A 439 26.92 -11.91 14.54
N ALA A 440 25.77 -12.54 14.71
CA ALA A 440 25.58 -13.98 14.49
C ALA A 440 25.81 -14.38 13.03
N PHE A 441 26.03 -15.66 12.80
CA PHE A 441 25.96 -16.26 11.47
C PHE A 441 24.55 -16.80 11.24
N VAL A 442 24.09 -16.76 9.99
CA VAL A 442 22.81 -17.34 9.57
C VAL A 442 23.08 -18.48 8.60
N THR A 443 22.50 -19.65 8.88
CA THR A 443 22.67 -20.84 8.04
C THR A 443 21.65 -20.87 6.89
N GLN A 444 21.92 -21.71 5.89
CA GLN A 444 21.01 -21.94 4.78
C GLN A 444 19.64 -22.49 5.25
N GLU A 445 19.64 -23.32 6.29
CA GLU A 445 18.40 -23.87 6.89
C GLU A 445 17.55 -22.75 7.51
N GLN A 446 18.18 -21.82 8.23
CA GLN A 446 17.50 -20.66 8.80
C GLN A 446 16.92 -19.75 7.72
N ARG A 447 17.65 -19.52 6.61
CA ARG A 447 17.11 -18.79 5.46
C ARG A 447 15.91 -19.51 4.83
N SER A 448 16.03 -20.81 4.65
CA SER A 448 14.93 -21.62 4.12
C SER A 448 13.69 -21.56 5.01
N GLU A 449 13.86 -21.51 6.34
CA GLU A 449 12.72 -21.35 7.26
C GLU A 449 12.11 -19.94 7.16
N GLN A 450 12.91 -18.90 7.07
CA GLN A 450 12.39 -17.53 6.82
C GLN A 450 11.52 -17.48 5.57
N ILE A 451 11.93 -18.11 4.47
CA ILE A 451 11.14 -18.18 3.24
C ILE A 451 9.87 -19.02 3.45
N ARG A 452 9.93 -20.16 4.15
CA ARG A 452 8.74 -20.97 4.43
C ARG A 452 7.69 -20.21 5.26
N ILE A 453 8.12 -19.43 6.25
CA ILE A 453 7.23 -18.57 7.04
C ILE A 453 6.53 -17.57 6.12
N ARG A 454 7.30 -16.90 5.25
CA ARG A 454 6.75 -15.92 4.28
C ARG A 454 5.71 -16.54 3.36
N GLN A 455 6.05 -17.66 2.74
CA GLN A 455 5.15 -18.40 1.83
C GLN A 455 3.85 -18.79 2.52
N ARG A 456 3.94 -19.37 3.74
CA ARG A 456 2.76 -19.77 4.51
C ARG A 456 1.90 -18.56 4.90
N HIS A 457 2.53 -17.48 5.38
CA HIS A 457 1.80 -16.30 5.81
C HIS A 457 1.08 -15.61 4.64
N VAL A 458 1.76 -15.42 3.51
CA VAL A 458 1.17 -14.76 2.33
C VAL A 458 -0.06 -15.54 1.83
N GLN A 459 0.00 -16.87 1.79
CA GLN A 459 -1.16 -17.69 1.43
C GLN A 459 -2.33 -17.52 2.42
N ARG A 460 -2.04 -17.43 3.72
CA ARG A 460 -3.09 -17.26 4.74
C ARG A 460 -3.71 -15.87 4.71
N ARG A 461 -2.89 -14.81 4.65
CA ARG A 461 -3.39 -13.44 4.81
C ARG A 461 -4.24 -12.94 3.65
N PHE A 462 -4.02 -13.43 2.43
CA PHE A 462 -4.83 -13.04 1.27
C PHE A 462 -6.08 -13.90 1.10
N ARG A 463 -6.17 -15.05 1.72
CA ARG A 463 -7.34 -15.93 1.84
C ARG A 463 -8.25 -15.95 0.62
N ALA A 464 -7.72 -16.40 -0.49
CA ALA A 464 -8.53 -16.59 -1.70
C ALA A 464 -9.41 -17.86 -1.64
N PHE A 465 -9.17 -18.74 -0.64
CA PHE A 465 -9.81 -20.05 -0.53
C PHE A 465 -10.10 -20.39 0.93
#